data_c147b62fcfaeaecfca0f78934fbfe944
#
_entry.id   c147b62fcfaeaecfca0f78934fbfe944
#
_cell.length_a   1.000
_cell.length_b   1.000
_cell.length_c   1.000
_cell.angle_alpha   90.00
_cell.angle_beta   90.00
_cell.angle_gamma   90.00
#
_symmetry.space_group_name_H-M   'P 1'
#
loop_
_entity.id
_entity.type
_entity.pdbx_description
1 polymer ?
#
loop_
_entity_poly.entity_id
_entity_poly.type
_entity_poly.pdbx_seq_one_letter_code
_entity_poly.pdbx_strand_id
1 'polypeptide(L)'
;MSMSIARNETLLEVALAPFDLVRQVGLVIGFSLLTALSAQIVIPIGPIPITGQTFAVLLTGALLGSRLGAITMIVYLIEGASGLPFFRGGLFGIAHLMGPTGGYLIAFPAAAFITGAFAEHGWDRRFFTAAAAMAIGSIVIMLSGWAWFSILTRTSPLVSVFDTVIKFLPGDIIKIVLAAAVLPTGWKLVGHKR
;
A
#
# COMPACT_ATOMS: atom_id res chain seq x y z
N MET A 1 -10.68 -7.20 -34.00
CA MET A 1 -10.09 -8.35 -33.30
C MET A 1 -9.85 -7.87 -31.85
N SER A 2 -10.77 -8.14 -30.92
CA SER A 2 -10.66 -7.74 -29.52
C SER A 2 -9.55 -8.57 -28.87
N MET A 3 -8.37 -7.98 -28.66
CA MET A 3 -7.36 -8.61 -27.80
C MET A 3 -7.94 -8.71 -26.38
N SER A 4 -8.29 -9.90 -25.94
CA SER A 4 -8.68 -10.12 -24.55
C SER A 4 -7.47 -9.76 -23.69
N ILE A 5 -7.60 -8.75 -22.85
CA ILE A 5 -6.59 -8.39 -21.86
C ILE A 5 -6.37 -9.63 -21.00
N ALA A 6 -5.15 -10.16 -21.00
CA ALA A 6 -4.83 -11.35 -20.23
C ALA A 6 -5.14 -11.11 -18.74
N ARG A 7 -5.65 -12.14 -18.04
CA ARG A 7 -6.06 -11.99 -16.63
C ARG A 7 -4.91 -11.61 -15.70
N ASN A 8 -3.67 -11.84 -16.10
CA ASN A 8 -2.47 -11.67 -15.27
C ASN A 8 -1.75 -10.33 -15.47
N GLU A 9 -2.32 -9.39 -16.26
CA GLU A 9 -1.72 -8.07 -16.48
C GLU A 9 -2.33 -7.03 -15.53
N THR A 10 -1.48 -6.17 -15.00
CA THR A 10 -1.89 -5.03 -14.17
C THR A 10 -2.28 -3.83 -15.05
N LEU A 11 -2.94 -2.85 -14.44
CA LEU A 11 -3.40 -1.65 -15.15
C LEU A 11 -2.22 -0.88 -15.78
N LEU A 12 -1.10 -0.74 -15.09
CA LEU A 12 0.05 -0.01 -15.60
C LEU A 12 0.87 -0.80 -16.63
N GLU A 13 0.93 -2.12 -16.52
CA GLU A 13 1.52 -2.95 -17.59
C GLU A 13 0.79 -2.75 -18.91
N VAL A 14 -0.53 -2.75 -18.86
CA VAL A 14 -1.36 -2.52 -20.06
C VAL A 14 -1.28 -1.09 -20.56
N ALA A 15 -1.26 -0.10 -19.65
CA ALA A 15 -1.27 1.32 -20.03
C ALA A 15 0.07 1.82 -20.56
N LEU A 16 1.19 1.23 -20.13
CA LEU A 16 2.56 1.67 -20.44
C LEU A 16 3.35 0.67 -21.29
N ALA A 17 2.68 -0.24 -21.99
CA ALA A 17 3.37 -1.18 -22.88
C ALA A 17 4.19 -0.45 -23.97
N PRO A 18 5.42 -0.94 -24.32
CA PRO A 18 6.15 -2.07 -23.74
C PRO A 18 6.64 -1.78 -22.31
N PHE A 19 6.53 -2.78 -21.43
CA PHE A 19 6.85 -2.66 -19.99
C PHE A 19 8.31 -3.07 -19.73
N ASP A 20 9.25 -2.26 -20.23
CA ASP A 20 10.69 -2.48 -20.16
C ASP A 20 11.27 -2.17 -18.76
N LEU A 21 12.54 -2.55 -18.55
CA LEU A 21 13.22 -2.37 -17.26
C LEU A 21 13.32 -0.89 -16.86
N VAL A 22 13.52 0.01 -17.81
CA VAL A 22 13.66 1.45 -17.52
C VAL A 22 12.35 1.99 -16.94
N ARG A 23 11.22 1.61 -17.52
CA ARG A 23 9.90 1.99 -17.02
C ARG A 23 9.61 1.37 -15.66
N GLN A 24 9.97 0.10 -15.45
CA GLN A 24 9.82 -0.56 -14.15
C GLN A 24 10.60 0.18 -13.06
N VAL A 25 11.88 0.50 -13.31
CA VAL A 25 12.72 1.27 -12.36
C VAL A 25 12.10 2.66 -12.09
N GLY A 26 11.67 3.36 -13.14
CA GLY A 26 11.01 4.66 -13.00
C GLY A 26 9.74 4.60 -12.16
N LEU A 27 8.94 3.53 -12.34
CA LEU A 27 7.74 3.31 -11.55
C LEU A 27 8.06 2.96 -10.08
N VAL A 28 9.05 2.12 -9.83
CA VAL A 28 9.51 1.81 -8.46
C VAL A 28 9.89 3.08 -7.71
N ILE A 29 10.72 3.94 -8.31
CA ILE A 29 11.11 5.22 -7.71
C ILE A 29 9.90 6.15 -7.56
N GLY A 30 9.07 6.28 -8.60
CA GLY A 30 7.89 7.15 -8.57
C GLY A 30 6.88 6.76 -7.49
N PHE A 31 6.60 5.47 -7.33
CA PHE A 31 5.66 4.98 -6.31
C PHE A 31 6.26 4.94 -4.90
N SER A 32 7.58 4.77 -4.77
CA SER A 32 8.29 4.99 -3.50
C SER A 32 8.13 6.44 -3.05
N LEU A 33 8.40 7.40 -3.93
CA LEU A 33 8.19 8.84 -3.66
C LEU A 33 6.73 9.16 -3.37
N LEU A 34 5.77 8.58 -4.10
CA LEU A 34 4.34 8.75 -3.83
C LEU A 34 4.00 8.29 -2.41
N THR A 35 4.56 7.16 -1.97
CA THR A 35 4.38 6.65 -0.61
C THR A 35 5.00 7.59 0.42
N ALA A 36 6.20 8.13 0.14
CA ALA A 36 6.86 9.12 0.98
C ALA A 36 6.07 10.43 1.10
N LEU A 37 5.51 10.92 0.01
CA LEU A 37 4.62 12.10 0.03
C LEU A 37 3.33 11.82 0.81
N SER A 38 2.73 10.65 0.61
CA SER A 38 1.53 10.22 1.35
C SER A 38 1.81 10.05 2.85
N ALA A 39 3.05 9.77 3.23
CA ALA A 39 3.49 9.70 4.62
C ALA A 39 3.45 11.07 5.35
N GLN A 40 3.47 12.17 4.59
CA GLN A 40 3.40 13.52 5.18
C GLN A 40 1.96 13.92 5.54
N ILE A 41 0.96 13.21 5.01
CA ILE A 41 -0.44 13.37 5.43
C ILE A 41 -0.61 12.62 6.75
N VAL A 42 -0.61 13.37 7.86
CA VAL A 42 -0.62 12.81 9.22
C VAL A 42 -1.80 13.37 10.01
N ILE A 43 -2.63 12.49 10.54
CA ILE A 43 -3.72 12.83 11.47
C ILE A 43 -3.36 12.24 12.84
N PRO A 44 -2.99 13.07 13.83
CA PRO A 44 -2.60 12.61 15.16
C PRO A 44 -3.85 12.20 15.98
N ILE A 45 -4.00 10.90 16.27
CA ILE A 45 -5.14 10.34 17.01
C ILE A 45 -4.72 9.46 18.20
N GLY A 46 -3.52 9.63 18.70
CA GLY A 46 -2.98 8.82 19.82
C GLY A 46 -1.53 8.42 19.60
N PRO A 47 -1.08 7.30 20.17
CA PRO A 47 0.32 6.89 20.10
C PRO A 47 0.76 6.56 18.65
N ILE A 48 -0.18 6.12 17.83
CA ILE A 48 0.04 5.84 16.41
C ILE A 48 -0.91 6.72 15.59
N PRO A 49 -0.40 7.60 14.71
CA PRO A 49 -1.23 8.46 13.88
C PRO A 49 -1.79 7.72 12.65
N ILE A 50 -2.89 8.21 12.10
CA ILE A 50 -3.34 7.83 10.76
C ILE A 50 -2.47 8.57 9.74
N THR A 51 -2.02 7.86 8.70
CA THR A 51 -1.26 8.47 7.59
C THR A 51 -1.86 8.09 6.23
N GLY A 52 -1.47 8.82 5.20
CA GLY A 52 -1.80 8.47 3.82
C GLY A 52 -1.07 7.24 3.28
N GLN A 53 -0.02 6.76 3.97
CA GLN A 53 0.86 5.69 3.49
C GLN A 53 0.11 4.40 3.11
N THR A 54 -0.79 3.92 3.96
CA THR A 54 -1.50 2.65 3.72
C THR A 54 -2.28 2.67 2.40
N PHE A 55 -2.88 3.81 2.04
CA PHE A 55 -3.53 3.98 0.74
C PHE A 55 -2.53 3.85 -0.41
N ALA A 56 -1.38 4.55 -0.32
CA ALA A 56 -0.35 4.50 -1.34
C ALA A 56 0.24 3.09 -1.50
N VAL A 57 0.48 2.37 -0.40
CA VAL A 57 0.98 0.99 -0.39
C VAL A 57 0.05 0.04 -1.14
N LEU A 58 -1.24 0.05 -0.78
CA LEU A 58 -2.24 -0.83 -1.39
C LEU A 58 -2.46 -0.48 -2.88
N LEU A 59 -2.50 0.81 -3.19
CA LEU A 59 -2.60 1.29 -4.57
C LEU A 59 -1.38 0.89 -5.40
N THR A 60 -0.17 0.98 -4.83
CA THR A 60 1.08 0.53 -5.46
C THR A 60 1.00 -0.96 -5.82
N GLY A 61 0.58 -1.80 -4.87
CA GLY A 61 0.38 -3.23 -5.13
C GLY A 61 -0.59 -3.46 -6.28
N ALA A 62 -1.76 -2.85 -6.26
CA ALA A 62 -2.78 -3.03 -7.28
C ALA A 62 -2.35 -2.55 -8.68
N LEU A 63 -1.59 -1.46 -8.77
CA LEU A 63 -1.16 -0.87 -10.03
C LEU A 63 0.07 -1.53 -10.64
N LEU A 64 1.04 -1.92 -9.80
CA LEU A 64 2.32 -2.50 -10.23
C LEU A 64 2.34 -4.03 -10.19
N GLY A 65 1.36 -4.66 -9.57
CA GLY A 65 1.32 -6.10 -9.36
C GLY A 65 2.11 -6.55 -8.12
N SER A 66 2.08 -7.85 -7.88
CA SER A 66 2.59 -8.44 -6.65
C SER A 66 4.10 -8.23 -6.47
N ARG A 67 4.89 -8.58 -7.47
CA ARG A 67 6.36 -8.54 -7.35
C ARG A 67 6.89 -7.10 -7.34
N LEU A 68 6.49 -6.30 -8.32
CA LEU A 68 7.01 -4.94 -8.45
C LEU A 68 6.49 -4.04 -7.31
N GLY A 69 5.24 -4.22 -6.90
CA GLY A 69 4.67 -3.53 -5.72
C GLY A 69 5.43 -3.84 -4.44
N ALA A 70 5.75 -5.12 -4.19
CA ALA A 70 6.54 -5.51 -3.01
C ALA A 70 7.97 -4.92 -3.07
N ILE A 71 8.64 -4.99 -4.23
CA ILE A 71 9.96 -4.39 -4.44
C ILE A 71 9.91 -2.88 -4.17
N THR A 72 8.90 -2.19 -4.66
CA THR A 72 8.72 -0.75 -4.43
C THR A 72 8.64 -0.44 -2.94
N MET A 73 7.92 -1.23 -2.17
CA MET A 73 7.81 -1.04 -0.73
C MET A 73 9.12 -1.37 0.00
N ILE A 74 9.89 -2.36 -0.46
CA ILE A 74 11.23 -2.63 0.07
C ILE A 74 12.16 -1.43 -0.21
N VAL A 75 12.14 -0.89 -1.41
CA VAL A 75 12.93 0.31 -1.77
C VAL A 75 12.54 1.48 -0.88
N TYR A 76 11.25 1.76 -0.72
CA TYR A 76 10.75 2.79 0.20
C TYR A 76 11.28 2.64 1.63
N LEU A 77 11.28 1.42 2.16
CA LEU A 77 11.81 1.15 3.51
C LEU A 77 13.31 1.38 3.60
N ILE A 78 14.07 0.96 2.58
CA ILE A 78 15.52 1.18 2.51
C ILE A 78 15.83 2.67 2.43
N GLU A 79 15.15 3.41 1.59
CA GLU A 79 15.28 4.86 1.44
C GLU A 79 15.03 5.58 2.77
N GLY A 80 13.93 5.28 3.45
CA GLY A 80 13.63 5.85 4.75
C GLY A 80 14.61 5.43 5.84
N ALA A 81 15.06 4.16 5.84
CA ALA A 81 16.04 3.66 6.81
C ALA A 81 17.42 4.27 6.61
N SER A 82 17.81 4.60 5.38
CA SER A 82 19.12 5.19 5.03
C SER A 82 19.22 6.68 5.35
N GLY A 83 18.15 7.32 5.83
CA GLY A 83 18.18 8.71 6.29
C GLY A 83 17.36 9.68 5.46
N LEU A 84 16.68 9.24 4.39
CA LEU A 84 15.76 10.10 3.68
C LEU A 84 14.50 10.35 4.52
N PRO A 85 13.94 11.58 4.55
CA PRO A 85 12.79 11.95 5.37
C PRO A 85 11.47 11.41 4.80
N PHE A 86 11.42 10.10 4.55
CA PHE A 86 10.36 9.42 3.83
C PHE A 86 9.26 8.85 4.72
N PHE A 87 9.54 8.67 6.01
CA PHE A 87 8.53 8.20 6.95
C PHE A 87 7.62 9.35 7.41
N ARG A 88 6.59 9.03 8.18
CA ARG A 88 5.58 9.98 8.61
C ARG A 88 6.18 11.26 9.20
N GLY A 89 5.68 12.42 8.76
CA GLY A 89 6.11 13.72 9.29
C GLY A 89 7.61 14.02 9.09
N GLY A 90 8.23 13.45 8.04
CA GLY A 90 9.65 13.64 7.73
C GLY A 90 10.60 12.82 8.58
N LEU A 91 10.11 11.86 9.36
CA LEU A 91 10.96 10.96 10.15
C LEU A 91 11.73 9.99 9.24
N PHE A 92 12.83 9.46 9.75
CA PHE A 92 13.75 8.58 9.02
C PHE A 92 14.56 7.68 9.98
N GLY A 93 15.31 6.79 9.36
CA GLY A 93 16.31 5.96 10.04
C GLY A 93 15.77 4.65 10.60
N ILE A 94 16.68 3.73 10.89
CA ILE A 94 16.38 2.39 11.45
C ILE A 94 15.67 2.52 12.81
N ALA A 95 16.03 3.51 13.61
CA ALA A 95 15.40 3.74 14.90
C ALA A 95 13.89 3.96 14.78
N HIS A 96 13.42 4.61 13.71
CA HIS A 96 12.00 4.78 13.44
C HIS A 96 11.32 3.44 13.06
N LEU A 97 12.00 2.58 12.29
CA LEU A 97 11.51 1.24 11.96
C LEU A 97 11.40 0.34 13.19
N MET A 98 12.25 0.55 14.19
CA MET A 98 12.20 -0.17 15.46
C MET A 98 11.22 0.46 16.46
N GLY A 99 10.63 1.60 16.14
CA GLY A 99 9.66 2.31 16.96
C GLY A 99 8.24 1.72 16.91
N PRO A 100 7.27 2.39 17.57
CA PRO A 100 5.90 1.90 17.72
C PRO A 100 5.16 1.65 16.38
N THR A 101 5.55 2.33 15.32
CA THR A 101 4.94 2.17 13.98
C THR A 101 5.68 1.16 13.10
N GLY A 102 6.77 0.56 13.56
CA GLY A 102 7.62 -0.32 12.77
C GLY A 102 6.88 -1.51 12.18
N GLY A 103 6.01 -2.15 12.95
CA GLY A 103 5.24 -3.30 12.48
C GLY A 103 4.33 -2.99 11.28
N TYR A 104 3.78 -1.78 11.21
CA TYR A 104 3.01 -1.34 10.03
C TYR A 104 3.92 -1.20 8.82
N LEU A 105 5.08 -0.55 8.98
CA LEU A 105 6.04 -0.32 7.91
C LEU A 105 6.59 -1.62 7.34
N ILE A 106 7.02 -2.55 8.22
CA ILE A 106 7.57 -3.86 7.82
C ILE A 106 6.53 -4.70 7.05
N ALA A 107 5.24 -4.51 7.31
CA ALA A 107 4.17 -5.20 6.60
C ALA A 107 3.89 -4.66 5.18
N PHE A 108 4.38 -3.47 4.82
CA PHE A 108 4.08 -2.84 3.53
C PHE A 108 4.44 -3.71 2.31
N PRO A 109 5.62 -4.36 2.24
CA PRO A 109 5.94 -5.25 1.13
C PRO A 109 4.95 -6.42 1.00
N ALA A 110 4.58 -7.04 2.13
CA ALA A 110 3.63 -8.15 2.14
C ALA A 110 2.21 -7.69 1.72
N ALA A 111 1.77 -6.54 2.21
CA ALA A 111 0.46 -5.99 1.85
C ALA A 111 0.39 -5.61 0.37
N ALA A 112 1.43 -4.96 -0.17
CA ALA A 112 1.52 -4.64 -1.59
C ALA A 112 1.57 -5.90 -2.46
N PHE A 113 2.33 -6.92 -2.03
CA PHE A 113 2.36 -8.21 -2.72
C PHE A 113 0.96 -8.84 -2.81
N ILE A 114 0.28 -8.96 -1.68
CA ILE A 114 -1.05 -9.60 -1.60
C ILE A 114 -2.07 -8.83 -2.44
N THR A 115 -2.13 -7.51 -2.30
CA THR A 115 -3.05 -6.67 -3.07
C THR A 115 -2.75 -6.76 -4.57
N GLY A 116 -1.47 -6.77 -4.93
CA GLY A 116 -1.01 -6.93 -6.31
C GLY A 116 -1.38 -8.30 -6.89
N ALA A 117 -1.23 -9.36 -6.11
CA ALA A 117 -1.63 -10.71 -6.54
C ALA A 117 -3.14 -10.79 -6.84
N PHE A 118 -3.99 -10.15 -6.04
CA PHE A 118 -5.43 -10.06 -6.35
C PHE A 118 -5.70 -9.22 -7.61
N ALA A 119 -4.98 -8.13 -7.81
CA ALA A 119 -5.11 -7.29 -9.01
C ALA A 119 -4.72 -8.06 -10.28
N GLU A 120 -3.62 -8.82 -10.27
CA GLU A 120 -3.20 -9.71 -11.37
C GLU A 120 -4.29 -10.74 -11.73
N HIS A 121 -5.13 -11.15 -10.77
CA HIS A 121 -6.29 -12.00 -10.99
C HIS A 121 -7.56 -11.22 -11.41
N GLY A 122 -7.43 -9.90 -11.64
CA GLY A 122 -8.51 -9.05 -12.15
C GLY A 122 -9.48 -8.54 -11.07
N TRP A 123 -9.13 -8.62 -9.79
CA TRP A 123 -9.98 -8.11 -8.71
C TRP A 123 -10.09 -6.57 -8.71
N ASP A 124 -9.12 -5.88 -9.26
CA ASP A 124 -9.08 -4.42 -9.42
C ASP A 124 -10.01 -3.88 -10.53
N ARG A 125 -10.66 -4.78 -11.29
CA ARG A 125 -11.54 -4.42 -12.41
C ARG A 125 -12.99 -4.11 -12.00
N ARG A 126 -13.41 -4.50 -10.80
CA ARG A 126 -14.76 -4.27 -10.25
C ARG A 126 -14.68 -3.71 -8.85
N PHE A 127 -15.57 -2.79 -8.51
CA PHE A 127 -15.59 -2.10 -7.23
C PHE A 127 -15.50 -3.04 -6.02
N PHE A 128 -16.39 -4.02 -5.92
CA PHE A 128 -16.45 -4.90 -4.74
C PHE A 128 -15.24 -5.81 -4.60
N THR A 129 -14.72 -6.35 -5.69
CA THR A 129 -13.51 -7.18 -5.66
C THR A 129 -12.26 -6.34 -5.38
N ALA A 130 -12.17 -5.12 -5.92
CA ALA A 130 -11.12 -4.17 -5.58
C ALA A 130 -11.15 -3.79 -4.09
N ALA A 131 -12.33 -3.48 -3.56
CA ALA A 131 -12.50 -3.20 -2.13
C ALA A 131 -12.07 -4.39 -1.27
N ALA A 132 -12.42 -5.62 -1.64
CA ALA A 132 -12.01 -6.82 -0.92
C ALA A 132 -10.48 -7.03 -0.96
N ALA A 133 -9.83 -6.87 -2.12
CA ALA A 133 -8.38 -6.95 -2.25
C ALA A 133 -7.67 -5.91 -1.36
N MET A 134 -8.14 -4.66 -1.38
CA MET A 134 -7.63 -3.59 -0.52
C MET A 134 -7.83 -3.89 0.97
N ALA A 135 -9.01 -4.40 1.36
CA ALA A 135 -9.30 -4.76 2.73
C ALA A 135 -8.37 -5.85 3.25
N ILE A 136 -8.11 -6.88 2.43
CA ILE A 136 -7.18 -7.96 2.80
C ILE A 136 -5.77 -7.42 3.02
N GLY A 137 -5.25 -6.59 2.10
CA GLY A 137 -3.95 -5.94 2.26
C GLY A 137 -3.89 -5.04 3.50
N SER A 138 -4.95 -4.28 3.78
CA SER A 138 -5.04 -3.45 4.97
C SER A 138 -5.05 -4.26 6.27
N ILE A 139 -5.77 -5.38 6.31
CA ILE A 139 -5.78 -6.29 7.46
C ILE A 139 -4.36 -6.78 7.76
N VAL A 140 -3.56 -7.11 6.75
CA VAL A 140 -2.16 -7.53 6.94
C VAL A 140 -1.34 -6.42 7.62
N ILE A 141 -1.49 -5.18 7.16
CA ILE A 141 -0.81 -4.03 7.77
C ILE A 141 -1.25 -3.84 9.22
N MET A 142 -2.56 -3.87 9.48
CA MET A 142 -3.12 -3.63 10.81
C MET A 142 -2.73 -4.73 11.80
N LEU A 143 -2.82 -5.99 11.41
CA LEU A 143 -2.45 -7.11 12.28
C LEU A 143 -0.97 -7.10 12.63
N SER A 144 -0.10 -6.84 11.65
CA SER A 144 1.33 -6.72 11.88
C SER A 144 1.66 -5.54 12.82
N GLY A 145 1.05 -4.38 12.57
CA GLY A 145 1.22 -3.19 13.41
C GLY A 145 0.74 -3.40 14.85
N TRP A 146 -0.43 -4.02 15.02
CA TRP A 146 -0.98 -4.36 16.33
C TRP A 146 -0.10 -5.34 17.09
N ALA A 147 0.33 -6.43 16.45
CA ALA A 147 1.20 -7.42 17.09
C ALA A 147 2.54 -6.80 17.51
N TRP A 148 3.16 -6.04 16.61
CA TRP A 148 4.41 -5.34 16.89
C TRP A 148 4.28 -4.35 18.06
N PHE A 149 3.26 -3.50 18.04
CA PHE A 149 3.03 -2.51 19.08
C PHE A 149 2.80 -3.19 20.45
N SER A 150 1.99 -4.24 20.50
CA SER A 150 1.70 -4.98 21.73
C SER A 150 2.98 -5.59 22.33
N ILE A 151 3.84 -6.17 21.49
CA ILE A 151 5.12 -6.76 21.92
C ILE A 151 6.07 -5.67 22.40
N LEU A 152 6.23 -4.60 21.62
CA LEU A 152 7.18 -3.52 21.91
C LEU A 152 6.83 -2.78 23.22
N THR A 153 5.56 -2.49 23.43
CA THR A 153 5.08 -1.73 24.60
C THR A 153 4.75 -2.60 25.79
N ARG A 154 4.77 -3.93 25.62
CA ARG A 154 4.32 -4.92 26.62
C ARG A 154 2.89 -4.67 27.09
N THR A 155 2.06 -4.08 26.24
CA THR A 155 0.64 -3.81 26.51
C THR A 155 -0.19 -5.04 26.17
N SER A 156 -1.21 -5.33 26.99
CA SER A 156 -2.15 -6.41 26.69
C SER A 156 -2.75 -6.26 25.28
N PRO A 157 -2.82 -7.34 24.47
CA PRO A 157 -3.40 -7.30 23.14
C PRO A 157 -4.81 -6.73 23.10
N LEU A 158 -5.65 -7.02 24.10
CA LEU A 158 -7.02 -6.50 24.19
C LEU A 158 -7.06 -4.98 24.40
N VAL A 159 -6.10 -4.42 25.12
CA VAL A 159 -6.01 -2.97 25.36
C VAL A 159 -5.44 -2.26 24.13
N SER A 160 -4.39 -2.82 23.54
CA SER A 160 -3.70 -2.20 22.40
C SER A 160 -4.52 -2.22 21.11
N VAL A 161 -5.47 -3.15 20.93
CA VAL A 161 -6.29 -3.25 19.71
C VAL A 161 -7.09 -1.98 19.44
N PHE A 162 -7.54 -1.30 20.50
CA PHE A 162 -8.30 -0.05 20.35
C PHE A 162 -7.43 1.05 19.71
N ASP A 163 -6.19 1.21 20.21
CA ASP A 163 -5.28 2.25 19.75
C ASP A 163 -4.59 1.93 18.41
N THR A 164 -4.55 0.66 18.03
CA THR A 164 -3.76 0.19 16.88
C THR A 164 -4.60 -0.32 15.71
N VAL A 165 -5.88 -0.62 15.92
CA VAL A 165 -6.79 -1.14 14.90
C VAL A 165 -8.08 -0.34 14.84
N ILE A 166 -8.85 -0.30 15.96
CA ILE A 166 -10.22 0.23 15.93
C ILE A 166 -10.25 1.70 15.51
N LYS A 167 -9.35 2.52 16.03
CA LYS A 167 -9.25 3.95 15.66
C LYS A 167 -8.93 4.19 14.19
N PHE A 168 -8.33 3.22 13.50
CA PHE A 168 -7.95 3.34 12.09
C PHE A 168 -9.07 2.96 11.13
N LEU A 169 -10.04 2.11 11.56
CA LEU A 169 -11.08 1.58 10.70
C LEU A 169 -11.83 2.65 9.90
N PRO A 170 -12.28 3.79 10.48
CA PRO A 170 -12.99 4.79 9.69
C PRO A 170 -12.14 5.38 8.55
N GLY A 171 -10.89 5.72 8.84
CA GLY A 171 -9.96 6.24 7.83
C GLY A 171 -9.62 5.20 6.77
N ASP A 172 -9.51 3.95 7.17
CA ASP A 172 -9.17 2.84 6.28
C ASP A 172 -10.33 2.50 5.33
N ILE A 173 -11.56 2.49 5.82
CA ILE A 173 -12.76 2.32 4.99
C ILE A 173 -12.80 3.39 3.89
N ILE A 174 -12.55 4.66 4.23
CA ILE A 174 -12.52 5.75 3.24
C ILE A 174 -11.45 5.48 2.17
N LYS A 175 -10.25 5.08 2.55
CA LYS A 175 -9.16 4.77 1.62
C LYS A 175 -9.49 3.58 0.71
N ILE A 176 -10.08 2.53 1.27
CA ILE A 176 -10.52 1.34 0.51
C ILE A 176 -11.57 1.73 -0.52
N VAL A 177 -12.58 2.52 -0.12
CA VAL A 177 -13.63 2.99 -1.02
C VAL A 177 -13.06 3.85 -2.15
N LEU A 178 -12.13 4.77 -1.83
CA LEU A 178 -11.47 5.61 -2.84
C LEU A 178 -10.66 4.77 -3.83
N ALA A 179 -9.84 3.83 -3.35
CA ALA A 179 -9.06 2.96 -4.22
C ALA A 179 -9.96 2.07 -5.10
N ALA A 180 -11.03 1.50 -4.51
CA ALA A 180 -11.99 0.67 -5.22
C ALA A 180 -12.80 1.43 -6.28
N ALA A 181 -12.96 2.74 -6.15
CA ALA A 181 -13.59 3.59 -7.15
C ALA A 181 -12.61 3.96 -8.29
N VAL A 182 -11.36 4.26 -7.94
CA VAL A 182 -10.34 4.71 -8.90
C VAL A 182 -9.87 3.59 -9.83
N LEU A 183 -9.61 2.39 -9.31
CA LEU A 183 -9.04 1.29 -10.09
C LEU A 183 -9.93 0.83 -11.26
N PRO A 184 -11.23 0.50 -11.07
CA PRO A 184 -12.09 0.13 -12.20
C PRO A 184 -12.28 1.27 -13.21
N THR A 185 -12.23 2.52 -12.74
CA THR A 185 -12.31 3.70 -13.63
C THR A 185 -11.06 3.79 -14.51
N GLY A 186 -9.87 3.55 -13.95
CA GLY A 186 -8.62 3.44 -14.70
C GLY A 186 -8.70 2.37 -15.80
N TRP A 187 -9.23 1.19 -15.48
CA TRP A 187 -9.44 0.12 -16.46
C TRP A 187 -10.37 0.51 -17.61
N LYS A 188 -11.45 1.24 -17.33
CA LYS A 188 -12.36 1.76 -18.37
C LYS A 188 -11.64 2.73 -19.31
N LEU A 189 -10.82 3.62 -18.77
CA LEU A 189 -10.08 4.61 -19.57
C LEU A 189 -9.03 3.95 -20.47
N VAL A 190 -8.31 2.94 -19.97
CA VAL A 190 -7.31 2.20 -20.76
C VAL A 190 -7.99 1.31 -21.80
N GLY A 191 -9.11 0.68 -21.48
CA GLY A 191 -9.88 -0.14 -22.42
C GLY A 191 -10.52 0.63 -23.57
N HIS A 192 -10.80 1.93 -23.41
CA HIS A 192 -11.34 2.81 -24.49
C HIS A 192 -10.26 3.28 -25.47
N LYS A 193 -8.98 3.16 -25.14
CA LYS A 193 -7.86 3.59 -26.00
C LYS A 193 -7.34 2.50 -26.95
N ARG A 194 -7.94 1.32 -26.91
CA ARG A 194 -7.66 0.17 -27.79
C ARG A 194 -8.91 -0.23 -28.57
#